data_2ddb643e9755b44e3efc3f6f2dec6fd4
#
_entry.id   2ddb643e9755b44e3efc3f6f2dec6fd4
#
_cell.length_a   1.000
_cell.length_b   1.000
_cell.length_c   1.000
_cell.angle_alpha   90.00
_cell.angle_beta   90.00
_cell.angle_gamma   90.00
#
_symmetry.space_group_name_H-M   'P 1'
#
loop_
_entity.id
_entity.type
_entity.pdbx_description
1 polymer ?
#
loop_
_entity_poly.entity_id
_entity_poly.type
_entity_poly.pdbx_seq_one_letter_code
_entity_poly.pdbx_strand_id
1 'polypeptide(L)'
;MVKIDHIELPDFPLLLAPMEDVSDPPFRALCKEQGADVVYTEFISSEGLIRDAAKSVQKLDIYEKERPVGIQIFGAELEPMLQTVDIVERSNPDIIAINFGCPVKKVVCKGAGAGILKDIDLMVKLTAEMVKRTKLPITVKTRLGWDQDSIKIVEVAERLQDVGCKAISIHGRTRAQMYKGSADWKPIAQVKNNPRMHIPVFGNGDVDTPEKAMEMRDVYGLDGAMIGRASIGNPWFFKQVKHFFKTGQHLSPISLEERVDAARRHLQMAIDWKGEKLGVFETRRHYTNYFKGIPHFKDYRTRMVTSDEAADVFATFDEVLENFSDYQVAE
;
A
#
# COMPACT_ATOMS: atom_id res chain seq x y z
N MET A 1 9.74 -3.01 -19.59
CA MET A 1 8.64 -3.85 -19.04
C MET A 1 9.14 -4.55 -17.78
N VAL A 2 8.51 -4.33 -16.65
CA VAL A 2 8.86 -4.95 -15.35
C VAL A 2 8.08 -6.24 -15.20
N LYS A 3 8.66 -7.28 -14.60
CA LYS A 3 8.00 -8.56 -14.38
C LYS A 3 8.14 -9.00 -12.91
N ILE A 4 7.02 -9.32 -12.28
CA ILE A 4 7.01 -10.08 -11.03
C ILE A 4 6.70 -11.53 -11.39
N ASP A 5 7.72 -12.35 -11.56
CA ASP A 5 7.62 -13.71 -12.10
C ASP A 5 6.92 -13.70 -13.48
N HIS A 6 5.73 -14.28 -13.61
CA HIS A 6 4.92 -14.31 -14.85
C HIS A 6 4.02 -13.07 -15.03
N ILE A 7 3.92 -12.19 -14.03
CA ILE A 7 3.06 -11.00 -14.08
C ILE A 7 3.81 -9.88 -14.81
N GLU A 8 3.30 -9.48 -15.97
CA GLU A 8 3.86 -8.39 -16.76
C GLU A 8 3.26 -7.04 -16.35
N LEU A 9 4.13 -6.06 -16.10
CA LEU A 9 3.78 -4.72 -15.66
C LEU A 9 4.38 -3.67 -16.60
N PRO A 10 3.91 -2.41 -16.57
CA PRO A 10 4.54 -1.30 -17.30
C PRO A 10 6.02 -1.13 -16.95
N ASP A 11 6.73 -0.27 -17.69
CA ASP A 11 8.16 0.00 -17.45
C ASP A 11 8.45 0.59 -16.07
N PHE A 12 7.51 1.35 -15.50
CA PHE A 12 7.60 1.86 -14.14
C PHE A 12 6.23 1.74 -13.46
N PRO A 13 5.88 0.56 -12.92
CA PRO A 13 4.59 0.34 -12.30
C PRO A 13 4.43 1.13 -11.00
N LEU A 14 3.20 1.55 -10.76
CA LEU A 14 2.77 2.21 -9.54
C LEU A 14 1.97 1.24 -8.68
N LEU A 15 2.50 0.94 -7.49
CA LEU A 15 1.91 -0.04 -6.58
C LEU A 15 1.20 0.67 -5.43
N LEU A 16 -0.02 0.27 -5.08
CA LEU A 16 -0.65 0.73 -3.84
C LEU A 16 -0.03 -0.01 -2.64
N ALA A 17 0.50 0.74 -1.69
CA ALA A 17 1.07 0.17 -0.47
C ALA A 17 0.00 -0.47 0.42
N PRO A 18 0.31 -1.60 1.07
CA PRO A 18 -0.53 -2.17 2.13
C PRO A 18 -0.58 -1.22 3.34
N MET A 19 -1.77 -0.80 3.73
CA MET A 19 -1.99 0.15 4.84
C MET A 19 -3.17 -0.31 5.69
N GLU A 20 -2.94 -0.50 6.99
CA GLU A 20 -3.98 -0.93 7.94
C GLU A 20 -5.14 0.05 7.98
N ASP A 21 -6.35 -0.47 7.97
CA ASP A 21 -7.63 0.24 7.91
C ASP A 21 -7.71 1.27 6.73
N VAL A 22 -6.99 1.08 5.65
CA VAL A 22 -6.96 1.97 4.47
C VAL A 22 -7.06 1.18 3.17
N SER A 23 -6.20 0.18 2.96
CA SER A 23 -6.16 -0.58 1.70
C SER A 23 -7.12 -1.78 1.72
N ASP A 24 -8.36 -1.52 2.13
CA ASP A 24 -9.48 -2.44 2.02
C ASP A 24 -9.96 -2.61 0.57
N PRO A 25 -10.79 -3.64 0.25
CA PRO A 25 -11.27 -3.86 -1.11
C PRO A 25 -11.92 -2.63 -1.77
N PRO A 26 -12.78 -1.84 -1.09
CA PRO A 26 -13.33 -0.60 -1.63
C PRO A 26 -12.28 0.39 -2.11
N PHE A 27 -11.29 0.68 -1.26
CA PHE A 27 -10.26 1.66 -1.60
C PHE A 27 -9.28 1.13 -2.65
N ARG A 28 -8.89 -0.14 -2.60
CA ARG A 28 -8.06 -0.78 -3.64
C ARG A 28 -8.72 -0.69 -5.01
N ALA A 29 -10.03 -0.96 -5.08
CA ALA A 29 -10.80 -0.85 -6.32
C ALA A 29 -10.77 0.56 -6.90
N LEU A 30 -10.96 1.60 -6.07
CA LEU A 30 -10.86 3.00 -6.51
C LEU A 30 -9.44 3.34 -7.01
N CYS A 31 -8.40 2.91 -6.30
CA CYS A 31 -7.02 3.14 -6.74
C CYS A 31 -6.72 2.41 -8.06
N LYS A 32 -7.27 1.21 -8.25
CA LYS A 32 -7.12 0.44 -9.48
C LYS A 32 -7.78 1.14 -10.67
N GLU A 33 -9.01 1.63 -10.49
CA GLU A 33 -9.71 2.44 -11.49
C GLU A 33 -8.92 3.70 -11.90
N GLN A 34 -8.14 4.26 -10.97
CA GLN A 34 -7.29 5.43 -11.22
C GLN A 34 -5.86 5.08 -11.66
N GLY A 35 -5.58 3.82 -11.97
CA GLY A 35 -4.36 3.41 -12.61
C GLY A 35 -3.27 2.84 -11.72
N ALA A 36 -3.56 2.40 -10.50
CA ALA A 36 -2.64 1.55 -9.75
C ALA A 36 -2.39 0.24 -10.52
N ASP A 37 -1.13 -0.11 -10.76
CA ASP A 37 -0.79 -1.30 -11.55
C ASP A 37 -0.90 -2.59 -10.71
N VAL A 38 -0.48 -2.53 -9.45
CA VAL A 38 -0.62 -3.62 -8.46
C VAL A 38 -1.18 -3.05 -7.17
N VAL A 39 -2.09 -3.77 -6.54
CA VAL A 39 -2.60 -3.41 -5.21
C VAL A 39 -2.33 -4.53 -4.21
N TYR A 40 -2.25 -4.18 -2.94
CA TYR A 40 -2.02 -5.15 -1.85
C TYR A 40 -3.11 -4.99 -0.80
N THR A 41 -3.50 -6.11 -0.19
CA THR A 41 -4.40 -6.09 0.96
C THR A 41 -3.73 -5.40 2.14
N GLU A 42 -4.50 -5.04 3.15
CA GLU A 42 -3.95 -4.79 4.48
C GLU A 42 -3.17 -6.02 4.96
N PHE A 43 -2.19 -5.82 5.84
CA PHE A 43 -1.37 -6.93 6.31
C PHE A 43 -2.13 -7.83 7.31
N ILE A 44 -2.08 -9.15 7.09
CA ILE A 44 -2.83 -10.16 7.83
C ILE A 44 -1.87 -10.90 8.76
N SER A 45 -2.24 -11.02 10.04
CA SER A 45 -1.48 -11.81 11.01
C SER A 45 -1.60 -13.30 10.73
N SER A 46 -0.47 -14.01 10.57
CA SER A 46 -0.46 -15.47 10.46
C SER A 46 -1.14 -16.13 11.66
N GLU A 47 -0.82 -15.70 12.87
CA GLU A 47 -1.43 -16.17 14.12
C GLU A 47 -2.94 -15.91 14.19
N GLY A 48 -3.41 -14.80 13.61
CA GLY A 48 -4.83 -14.49 13.55
C GLY A 48 -5.55 -15.35 12.53
N LEU A 49 -4.93 -15.57 11.38
CA LEU A 49 -5.54 -16.28 10.27
C LEU A 49 -5.69 -17.78 10.55
N ILE A 50 -4.65 -18.43 11.09
CA ILE A 50 -4.71 -19.87 11.44
C ILE A 50 -5.71 -20.18 12.58
N ARG A 51 -6.17 -19.15 13.31
CA ARG A 51 -7.20 -19.26 14.36
C ARG A 51 -8.56 -18.75 13.89
N ASP A 52 -8.76 -18.57 12.62
CA ASP A 52 -10.01 -18.08 12.01
C ASP A 52 -10.52 -16.77 12.63
N ALA A 53 -9.61 -15.88 13.04
CA ALA A 53 -10.00 -14.59 13.58
C ALA A 53 -10.74 -13.79 12.50
N ALA A 54 -12.00 -13.44 12.74
CA ALA A 54 -12.92 -12.86 11.75
C ALA A 54 -12.32 -11.68 10.98
N LYS A 55 -11.61 -10.77 11.65
CA LYS A 55 -10.93 -9.65 10.97
C LYS A 55 -9.80 -10.10 10.04
N SER A 56 -9.10 -11.19 10.38
CA SER A 56 -8.02 -11.71 9.54
C SER A 56 -8.60 -12.40 8.30
N VAL A 57 -9.68 -13.15 8.47
CA VAL A 57 -10.39 -13.83 7.37
C VAL A 57 -11.00 -12.80 6.42
N GLN A 58 -11.66 -11.77 6.93
CA GLN A 58 -12.27 -10.72 6.12
C GLN A 58 -11.24 -9.99 5.22
N LYS A 59 -10.00 -9.81 5.67
CA LYS A 59 -8.93 -9.18 4.88
C LYS A 59 -8.43 -10.03 3.70
N LEU A 60 -8.86 -11.28 3.59
CA LEU A 60 -8.59 -12.13 2.42
C LEU A 60 -9.45 -11.74 1.22
N ASP A 61 -10.52 -10.97 1.41
CA ASP A 61 -11.41 -10.58 0.33
C ASP A 61 -10.68 -9.73 -0.71
N ILE A 62 -10.80 -10.16 -1.96
CA ILE A 62 -10.28 -9.47 -3.14
C ILE A 62 -11.36 -9.41 -4.21
N TYR A 63 -11.40 -8.30 -4.95
CA TYR A 63 -12.30 -8.16 -6.09
C TYR A 63 -11.56 -8.52 -7.38
N GLU A 64 -12.25 -9.18 -8.32
CA GLU A 64 -11.63 -9.55 -9.60
C GLU A 64 -11.06 -8.36 -10.37
N LYS A 65 -11.72 -7.20 -10.28
CA LYS A 65 -11.28 -5.96 -10.92
C LYS A 65 -10.00 -5.33 -10.32
N GLU A 66 -9.51 -5.83 -9.19
CA GLU A 66 -8.28 -5.34 -8.55
C GLU A 66 -7.00 -6.00 -9.09
N ARG A 67 -7.13 -7.06 -9.90
CA ARG A 67 -5.97 -7.84 -10.38
C ARG A 67 -5.01 -7.00 -11.25
N PRO A 68 -3.69 -7.23 -11.14
CA PRO A 68 -3.05 -8.13 -10.17
C PRO A 68 -3.12 -7.60 -8.74
N VAL A 69 -3.45 -8.50 -7.80
CA VAL A 69 -3.59 -8.19 -6.37
C VAL A 69 -2.74 -9.13 -5.52
N GLY A 70 -2.03 -8.56 -4.54
CA GLY A 70 -1.24 -9.31 -3.57
C GLY A 70 -1.93 -9.37 -2.21
N ILE A 71 -1.99 -10.56 -1.61
CA ILE A 71 -2.35 -10.70 -0.19
C ILE A 71 -1.09 -10.58 0.65
N GLN A 72 -1.08 -9.63 1.59
CA GLN A 72 0.08 -9.42 2.45
C GLN A 72 -0.11 -10.03 3.83
N ILE A 73 0.86 -10.85 4.26
CA ILE A 73 0.86 -11.54 5.55
C ILE A 73 2.09 -11.17 6.37
N PHE A 74 1.98 -11.31 7.70
CA PHE A 74 3.10 -11.14 8.63
C PHE A 74 3.08 -12.15 9.76
N GLY A 75 4.27 -12.54 10.20
CA GLY A 75 4.51 -13.43 11.31
C GLY A 75 6.01 -13.53 11.59
N ALA A 76 6.38 -14.23 12.65
CA ALA A 76 7.78 -14.53 13.01
C ALA A 76 8.02 -16.03 13.20
N GLU A 77 6.98 -16.85 13.22
CA GLU A 77 7.06 -18.27 13.43
C GLU A 77 6.83 -19.03 12.12
N LEU A 78 7.68 -20.03 11.87
CA LEU A 78 7.69 -20.73 10.58
C LEU A 78 6.38 -21.45 10.30
N GLU A 79 5.96 -22.31 11.22
CA GLU A 79 4.77 -23.15 11.00
C GLU A 79 3.49 -22.35 10.79
N PRO A 80 3.14 -21.31 11.61
CA PRO A 80 2.04 -20.43 11.34
C PRO A 80 2.12 -19.71 9.98
N MET A 81 3.31 -19.30 9.56
CA MET A 81 3.50 -18.67 8.25
C MET A 81 3.23 -19.63 7.09
N LEU A 82 3.67 -20.89 7.19
CA LEU A 82 3.42 -21.90 6.16
C LEU A 82 1.92 -22.28 6.07
N GLN A 83 1.26 -22.49 7.20
CA GLN A 83 -0.19 -22.72 7.23
C GLN A 83 -0.97 -21.55 6.65
N THR A 84 -0.50 -20.33 6.90
CA THR A 84 -1.09 -19.12 6.33
C THR A 84 -0.96 -19.07 4.81
N VAL A 85 0.14 -19.54 4.23
CA VAL A 85 0.29 -19.64 2.77
C VAL A 85 -0.81 -20.53 2.18
N ASP A 86 -1.07 -21.70 2.78
CA ASP A 86 -2.11 -22.62 2.31
C ASP A 86 -3.52 -22.01 2.36
N ILE A 87 -3.79 -21.17 3.39
CA ILE A 87 -5.07 -20.48 3.52
C ILE A 87 -5.19 -19.38 2.46
N VAL A 88 -4.14 -18.59 2.28
CA VAL A 88 -4.10 -17.47 1.32
C VAL A 88 -4.24 -17.96 -0.12
N GLU A 89 -3.61 -19.08 -0.49
CA GLU A 89 -3.77 -19.67 -1.83
C GLU A 89 -5.23 -19.96 -2.20
N ARG A 90 -6.06 -20.35 -1.22
CA ARG A 90 -7.50 -20.62 -1.46
C ARG A 90 -8.28 -19.36 -1.86
N SER A 91 -7.79 -18.20 -1.48
CA SER A 91 -8.35 -16.91 -1.91
C SER A 91 -7.89 -16.50 -3.31
N ASN A 92 -7.04 -17.30 -3.94
CA ASN A 92 -6.56 -17.15 -5.33
C ASN A 92 -6.00 -15.74 -5.64
N PRO A 93 -5.06 -15.18 -4.85
CA PRO A 93 -4.38 -13.94 -5.20
C PRO A 93 -3.39 -14.16 -6.35
N ASP A 94 -2.91 -13.07 -6.95
CA ASP A 94 -1.83 -13.13 -7.94
C ASP A 94 -0.44 -13.19 -7.27
N ILE A 95 -0.32 -12.64 -6.05
CA ILE A 95 0.95 -12.50 -5.32
C ILE A 95 0.70 -12.79 -3.83
N ILE A 96 1.66 -13.47 -3.19
CA ILE A 96 1.74 -13.51 -1.73
C ILE A 96 2.88 -12.58 -1.30
N ALA A 97 2.55 -11.56 -0.50
CA ALA A 97 3.52 -10.59 -0.02
C ALA A 97 3.85 -10.82 1.47
N ILE A 98 5.12 -10.74 1.84
CA ILE A 98 5.55 -10.82 3.23
C ILE A 98 5.83 -9.41 3.77
N ASN A 99 5.21 -9.07 4.91
CA ASN A 99 5.48 -7.81 5.59
C ASN A 99 6.63 -7.96 6.59
N PHE A 100 7.78 -7.47 6.22
CA PHE A 100 8.95 -7.32 7.08
C PHE A 100 9.27 -5.84 7.38
N GLY A 101 8.27 -4.96 7.27
CA GLY A 101 8.46 -3.51 7.39
C GLY A 101 7.56 -2.78 8.38
N CYS A 102 6.52 -3.41 8.95
CA CYS A 102 5.60 -2.78 9.90
C CYS A 102 6.34 -2.39 11.19
N PRO A 103 6.43 -1.08 11.56
CA PRO A 103 7.20 -0.63 12.73
C PRO A 103 6.40 -0.62 14.03
N VAL A 104 5.12 -0.97 13.99
CA VAL A 104 4.19 -0.87 15.13
C VAL A 104 4.65 -1.75 16.28
N LYS A 105 4.72 -1.20 17.50
CA LYS A 105 5.23 -1.87 18.70
C LYS A 105 4.59 -3.25 18.92
N LYS A 106 3.27 -3.36 18.79
CA LYS A 106 2.51 -4.62 18.95
C LYS A 106 2.98 -5.75 18.02
N VAL A 107 3.41 -5.42 16.81
CA VAL A 107 3.93 -6.37 15.81
C VAL A 107 5.40 -6.67 16.10
N VAL A 108 6.20 -5.62 16.30
CA VAL A 108 7.66 -5.71 16.48
C VAL A 108 8.06 -6.47 17.75
N CYS A 109 7.31 -6.31 18.86
CA CYS A 109 7.58 -7.04 20.10
C CYS A 109 7.42 -8.57 19.97
N LYS A 110 6.73 -9.03 18.92
CA LYS A 110 6.59 -10.46 18.58
C LYS A 110 7.65 -10.94 17.57
N GLY A 111 8.68 -10.15 17.29
CA GLY A 111 9.68 -10.45 16.27
C GLY A 111 9.20 -10.29 14.82
N ALA A 112 7.93 -9.96 14.61
CA ALA A 112 7.30 -9.86 13.28
C ALA A 112 7.43 -8.45 12.68
N GLY A 113 6.99 -8.29 11.42
CA GLY A 113 7.11 -7.03 10.70
C GLY A 113 8.57 -6.55 10.68
N ALA A 114 8.80 -5.27 11.00
CA ALA A 114 10.17 -4.74 11.08
C ALA A 114 11.01 -5.31 12.26
N GLY A 115 10.40 -6.08 13.17
CA GLY A 115 11.12 -6.78 14.24
C GLY A 115 12.11 -7.81 13.71
N ILE A 116 11.79 -8.44 12.59
CA ILE A 116 12.62 -9.45 11.92
C ILE A 116 13.96 -8.89 11.43
N LEU A 117 14.08 -7.56 11.25
CA LEU A 117 15.33 -6.90 10.83
C LEU A 117 16.47 -7.06 11.84
N LYS A 118 16.18 -7.56 13.04
CA LYS A 118 17.20 -7.95 14.04
C LYS A 118 17.75 -9.36 13.81
N ASP A 119 17.04 -10.18 13.03
CA ASP A 119 17.40 -11.55 12.73
C ASP A 119 17.19 -11.83 11.23
N ILE A 120 18.21 -11.46 10.45
CA ILE A 120 18.18 -11.61 8.98
C ILE A 120 18.17 -13.07 8.57
N ASP A 121 18.79 -13.97 9.35
CA ASP A 121 18.81 -15.39 9.06
C ASP A 121 17.41 -16.00 9.16
N LEU A 122 16.65 -15.61 10.18
CA LEU A 122 15.24 -16.00 10.30
C LEU A 122 14.39 -15.41 9.16
N MET A 123 14.61 -14.14 8.80
CA MET A 123 13.92 -13.48 7.68
C MET A 123 14.10 -14.25 6.37
N VAL A 124 15.34 -14.64 6.06
CA VAL A 124 15.69 -15.42 4.86
C VAL A 124 15.10 -16.83 4.93
N LYS A 125 15.20 -17.49 6.08
CA LYS A 125 14.64 -18.83 6.30
C LYS A 125 13.12 -18.86 6.10
N LEU A 126 12.38 -17.92 6.69
CA LEU A 126 10.93 -17.81 6.50
C LEU A 126 10.58 -17.64 5.02
N THR A 127 11.27 -16.73 4.33
CA THR A 127 11.05 -16.50 2.89
C THR A 127 11.33 -17.76 2.07
N ALA A 128 12.45 -18.44 2.33
CA ALA A 128 12.84 -19.65 1.62
C ALA A 128 11.80 -20.79 1.75
N GLU A 129 11.30 -21.00 2.96
CA GLU A 129 10.31 -22.06 3.18
C GLU A 129 8.94 -21.72 2.59
N MET A 130 8.56 -20.43 2.60
CA MET A 130 7.32 -19.98 1.94
C MET A 130 7.42 -20.11 0.41
N VAL A 131 8.58 -19.77 -0.19
CA VAL A 131 8.82 -19.96 -1.63
C VAL A 131 8.69 -21.45 -2.04
N LYS A 132 9.16 -22.37 -1.21
CA LYS A 132 9.01 -23.80 -1.46
C LYS A 132 7.57 -24.29 -1.33
N ARG A 133 6.74 -23.61 -0.52
CA ARG A 133 5.38 -24.02 -0.17
C ARG A 133 4.36 -23.75 -1.26
N THR A 134 4.56 -22.71 -2.10
CA THR A 134 3.60 -22.24 -3.09
C THR A 134 4.21 -22.08 -4.47
N LYS A 135 3.36 -22.09 -5.51
CA LYS A 135 3.74 -21.70 -6.88
C LYS A 135 3.50 -20.23 -7.15
N LEU A 136 2.78 -19.55 -6.28
CA LEU A 136 2.54 -18.12 -6.42
C LEU A 136 3.83 -17.33 -6.17
N PRO A 137 4.04 -16.19 -6.86
CA PRO A 137 5.20 -15.35 -6.61
C PRO A 137 5.19 -14.81 -5.18
N ILE A 138 6.25 -15.09 -4.44
CA ILE A 138 6.51 -14.50 -3.12
C ILE A 138 7.25 -13.18 -3.31
N THR A 139 6.72 -12.11 -2.72
CA THR A 139 7.36 -10.79 -2.68
C THR A 139 7.58 -10.33 -1.24
N VAL A 140 8.53 -9.43 -1.03
CA VAL A 140 8.84 -8.91 0.31
C VAL A 140 8.69 -7.40 0.35
N LYS A 141 8.04 -6.89 1.40
CA LYS A 141 8.05 -5.46 1.74
C LYS A 141 8.79 -5.24 3.04
N THR A 142 9.88 -4.45 3.00
CA THR A 142 10.76 -4.23 4.14
C THR A 142 11.19 -2.77 4.30
N ARG A 143 12.13 -2.49 5.21
CA ARG A 143 12.78 -1.21 5.49
C ARG A 143 14.29 -1.34 5.32
N LEU A 144 15.02 -0.21 5.40
CA LEU A 144 16.47 -0.16 5.26
C LEU A 144 17.22 -0.98 6.32
N GLY A 145 16.66 -1.05 7.53
CA GLY A 145 17.25 -1.73 8.67
C GLY A 145 16.45 -1.47 9.95
N TRP A 146 16.92 -1.98 11.07
CA TRP A 146 16.33 -1.72 12.39
C TRP A 146 16.53 -0.26 12.81
N ASP A 147 17.76 0.23 12.73
CA ASP A 147 18.21 1.59 13.01
C ASP A 147 19.32 2.01 12.02
N GLN A 148 19.94 3.16 12.22
CA GLN A 148 20.97 3.68 11.33
C GLN A 148 22.24 2.83 11.30
N ASP A 149 22.57 2.19 12.42
CA ASP A 149 23.80 1.40 12.57
C ASP A 149 23.63 -0.02 11.98
N SER A 150 22.40 -0.42 11.68
CA SER A 150 22.03 -1.74 11.17
C SER A 150 21.43 -1.74 9.78
N ILE A 151 21.72 -0.72 8.96
CA ILE A 151 21.31 -0.70 7.55
C ILE A 151 22.09 -1.74 6.76
N LYS A 152 21.42 -2.85 6.41
CA LYS A 152 21.98 -3.98 5.65
C LYS A 152 21.13 -4.33 4.42
N ILE A 153 20.39 -3.36 3.89
CA ILE A 153 19.36 -3.64 2.88
C ILE A 153 19.93 -4.28 1.61
N VAL A 154 21.17 -3.98 1.21
CA VAL A 154 21.80 -4.59 0.02
C VAL A 154 22.00 -6.10 0.26
N GLU A 155 22.63 -6.48 1.37
CA GLU A 155 22.81 -7.88 1.77
C GLU A 155 21.46 -8.61 1.89
N VAL A 156 20.51 -7.96 2.56
CA VAL A 156 19.15 -8.52 2.74
C VAL A 156 18.47 -8.80 1.41
N ALA A 157 18.54 -7.86 0.47
CA ALA A 157 17.90 -8.00 -0.84
C ALA A 157 18.53 -9.14 -1.66
N GLU A 158 19.86 -9.26 -1.67
CA GLU A 158 20.56 -10.38 -2.32
C GLU A 158 20.12 -11.72 -1.75
N ARG A 159 20.16 -11.86 -0.42
CA ARG A 159 19.80 -13.11 0.26
C ARG A 159 18.33 -13.50 0.04
N LEU A 160 17.42 -12.53 0.00
CA LEU A 160 16.00 -12.77 -0.31
C LEU A 160 15.80 -13.22 -1.77
N GLN A 161 16.50 -12.60 -2.71
CA GLN A 161 16.50 -13.04 -4.11
C GLN A 161 17.05 -14.46 -4.25
N ASP A 162 18.18 -14.75 -3.60
CA ASP A 162 18.86 -16.07 -3.69
C ASP A 162 17.95 -17.23 -3.20
N VAL A 163 17.00 -16.97 -2.31
CA VAL A 163 16.01 -17.95 -1.86
C VAL A 163 14.70 -17.95 -2.66
N GLY A 164 14.63 -17.16 -3.75
CA GLY A 164 13.52 -17.22 -4.71
C GLY A 164 12.44 -16.14 -4.57
N CYS A 165 12.67 -15.09 -3.76
CA CYS A 165 11.81 -13.90 -3.75
C CYS A 165 11.72 -13.31 -5.18
N LYS A 166 10.52 -12.87 -5.61
CA LYS A 166 10.27 -12.43 -6.98
C LYS A 166 10.24 -10.92 -7.16
N ALA A 167 10.11 -10.14 -6.10
CA ALA A 167 10.24 -8.68 -6.07
C ALA A 167 10.42 -8.19 -4.65
N ILE A 168 11.06 -7.04 -4.48
CA ILE A 168 11.26 -6.42 -3.17
C ILE A 168 10.79 -4.96 -3.20
N SER A 169 9.97 -4.57 -2.21
CA SER A 169 9.57 -3.18 -1.97
C SER A 169 10.25 -2.66 -0.72
N ILE A 170 11.01 -1.58 -0.84
CA ILE A 170 11.84 -1.07 0.25
C ILE A 170 11.37 0.32 0.67
N HIS A 171 10.97 0.47 1.93
CA HIS A 171 10.71 1.78 2.51
C HIS A 171 12.02 2.45 2.90
N GLY A 172 12.30 3.65 2.36
CA GLY A 172 13.53 4.42 2.57
C GLY A 172 13.72 4.97 4.00
N ARG A 173 13.23 4.27 5.02
CA ARG A 173 13.44 4.56 6.44
C ARG A 173 13.78 3.29 7.20
N THR A 174 14.51 3.46 8.31
CA THR A 174 14.70 2.37 9.27
C THR A 174 13.45 2.18 10.13
N ARG A 175 13.39 1.07 10.89
CA ARG A 175 12.32 0.86 11.87
C ARG A 175 12.31 1.93 12.94
N ALA A 176 13.48 2.33 13.45
CA ALA A 176 13.61 3.33 14.52
C ALA A 176 13.07 4.71 14.11
N GLN A 177 13.24 5.09 12.84
CA GLN A 177 12.69 6.33 12.32
C GLN A 177 11.15 6.33 12.27
N MET A 178 10.53 5.16 12.13
CA MET A 178 9.08 5.06 11.89
C MET A 178 8.64 5.90 10.67
N TYR A 179 8.17 7.13 10.91
CA TYR A 179 7.77 8.12 9.89
C TYR A 179 8.48 9.47 10.04
N LYS A 180 9.46 9.58 10.97
CA LYS A 180 10.21 10.80 11.21
C LYS A 180 11.27 11.03 10.12
N GLY A 181 11.59 12.31 9.89
CA GLY A 181 12.55 12.71 8.86
C GLY A 181 12.07 12.39 7.45
N SER A 182 12.95 12.37 6.48
CA SER A 182 12.69 12.03 5.09
C SER A 182 13.11 10.60 4.78
N ALA A 183 12.44 9.97 3.79
CA ALA A 183 12.89 8.71 3.24
C ALA A 183 14.19 8.90 2.47
N ASP A 184 15.15 8.03 2.70
CA ASP A 184 16.42 7.99 1.95
C ASP A 184 16.33 6.90 0.87
N TRP A 185 16.35 7.29 -0.39
CA TRP A 185 16.25 6.37 -1.52
C TRP A 185 17.62 5.90 -2.02
N LYS A 186 18.75 6.49 -1.54
CA LYS A 186 20.09 6.08 -1.93
C LYS A 186 20.41 4.62 -1.62
N PRO A 187 20.12 4.08 -0.41
CA PRO A 187 20.31 2.66 -0.16
C PRO A 187 19.45 1.74 -1.04
N ILE A 188 18.25 2.21 -1.47
CA ILE A 188 17.40 1.46 -2.39
C ILE A 188 18.03 1.42 -3.78
N ALA A 189 18.57 2.55 -4.24
CA ALA A 189 19.33 2.61 -5.49
C ALA A 189 20.58 1.72 -5.45
N GLN A 190 21.26 1.61 -4.31
CA GLN A 190 22.39 0.68 -4.14
C GLN A 190 21.95 -0.78 -4.33
N VAL A 191 20.77 -1.15 -3.83
CA VAL A 191 20.18 -2.47 -4.10
C VAL A 191 19.93 -2.64 -5.59
N LYS A 192 19.28 -1.69 -6.24
CA LYS A 192 18.94 -1.78 -7.67
C LYS A 192 20.17 -1.84 -8.57
N ASN A 193 21.20 -1.06 -8.25
CA ASN A 193 22.44 -0.99 -9.03
C ASN A 193 23.44 -2.12 -8.71
N ASN A 194 23.11 -3.00 -7.78
CA ASN A 194 23.92 -4.17 -7.50
C ASN A 194 23.83 -5.17 -8.68
N PRO A 195 24.96 -5.51 -9.32
CA PRO A 195 24.96 -6.40 -10.51
C PRO A 195 24.42 -7.81 -10.23
N ARG A 196 24.32 -8.21 -8.96
CA ARG A 196 23.71 -9.49 -8.56
C ARG A 196 22.18 -9.44 -8.52
N MET A 197 21.58 -8.23 -8.49
CA MET A 197 20.12 -8.10 -8.39
C MET A 197 19.45 -8.23 -9.77
N HIS A 198 18.53 -9.19 -9.86
CA HIS A 198 17.77 -9.49 -11.09
C HIS A 198 16.27 -9.36 -10.93
N ILE A 199 15.78 -9.32 -9.67
CA ILE A 199 14.36 -9.12 -9.39
C ILE A 199 14.02 -7.63 -9.32
N PRO A 200 12.75 -7.23 -9.57
CA PRO A 200 12.33 -5.85 -9.45
C PRO A 200 12.51 -5.28 -8.04
N VAL A 201 13.00 -4.03 -7.98
CA VAL A 201 13.20 -3.27 -6.76
C VAL A 201 12.28 -2.03 -6.78
N PHE A 202 11.28 -2.02 -5.92
CA PHE A 202 10.31 -0.93 -5.82
C PHE A 202 10.63 0.00 -4.65
N GLY A 203 10.70 1.30 -4.93
CA GLY A 203 10.91 2.33 -3.91
C GLY A 203 9.62 2.68 -3.18
N ASN A 204 9.72 2.93 -1.87
CA ASN A 204 8.61 3.37 -1.04
C ASN A 204 9.05 4.43 -0.03
N GLY A 205 8.14 5.33 0.32
CA GLY A 205 8.35 6.42 1.28
C GLY A 205 8.42 7.78 0.61
N ASP A 206 7.59 8.71 1.07
CA ASP A 206 7.53 10.12 0.66
C ASP A 206 7.31 10.38 -0.85
N VAL A 207 6.77 9.43 -1.58
CA VAL A 207 6.32 9.62 -2.97
C VAL A 207 4.95 10.30 -2.90
N ASP A 208 4.92 11.61 -2.82
CA ASP A 208 3.73 12.43 -2.62
C ASP A 208 3.51 13.47 -3.73
N THR A 209 4.40 13.51 -4.74
CA THR A 209 4.23 14.26 -5.98
C THR A 209 4.65 13.42 -7.20
N PRO A 210 4.13 13.74 -8.41
CA PRO A 210 4.58 13.09 -9.64
C PRO A 210 6.08 13.22 -9.90
N GLU A 211 6.69 14.36 -9.56
CA GLU A 211 8.13 14.61 -9.71
C GLU A 211 8.95 13.66 -8.86
N LYS A 212 8.53 13.37 -7.63
CA LYS A 212 9.23 12.40 -6.77
C LYS A 212 9.14 10.97 -7.30
N ALA A 213 8.03 10.60 -7.93
CA ALA A 213 7.94 9.34 -8.63
C ALA A 213 8.88 9.30 -9.85
N MET A 214 8.98 10.41 -10.59
CA MET A 214 9.93 10.57 -11.70
C MET A 214 11.38 10.53 -11.21
N GLU A 215 11.70 11.18 -10.10
CA GLU A 215 13.02 11.13 -9.46
C GLU A 215 13.42 9.68 -9.10
N MET A 216 12.50 8.89 -8.53
CA MET A 216 12.76 7.47 -8.27
C MET A 216 13.15 6.70 -9.52
N ARG A 217 12.49 6.98 -10.65
CA ARG A 217 12.77 6.36 -11.94
C ARG A 217 14.08 6.86 -12.52
N ASP A 218 14.23 8.18 -12.69
CA ASP A 218 15.25 8.78 -13.53
C ASP A 218 16.59 9.01 -12.82
N VAL A 219 16.55 9.30 -11.49
CA VAL A 219 17.75 9.55 -10.68
C VAL A 219 18.22 8.29 -9.96
N TYR A 220 17.27 7.54 -9.38
CA TYR A 220 17.60 6.35 -8.58
C TYR A 220 17.51 5.04 -9.37
N GLY A 221 16.97 5.06 -10.59
CA GLY A 221 16.90 3.91 -11.50
C GLY A 221 16.02 2.76 -11.00
N LEU A 222 15.08 3.03 -10.10
CA LEU A 222 14.22 1.99 -9.53
C LEU A 222 13.22 1.46 -10.55
N ASP A 223 12.75 0.22 -10.34
CA ASP A 223 11.83 -0.44 -11.27
C ASP A 223 10.38 0.02 -11.13
N GLY A 224 10.03 0.73 -10.06
CA GLY A 224 8.69 1.26 -9.83
C GLY A 224 8.56 1.91 -8.46
N ALA A 225 7.41 2.50 -8.19
CA ALA A 225 7.11 3.18 -6.92
C ALA A 225 5.92 2.57 -6.20
N MET A 226 6.10 2.29 -4.89
CA MET A 226 5.00 1.90 -4.02
C MET A 226 4.50 3.12 -3.25
N ILE A 227 3.23 3.48 -3.50
CA ILE A 227 2.59 4.70 -3.02
C ILE A 227 1.71 4.38 -1.81
N GLY A 228 1.93 5.08 -0.70
CA GLY A 228 1.14 4.94 0.52
C GLY A 228 0.30 6.19 0.79
N ARG A 229 0.69 6.98 1.77
CA ARG A 229 -0.09 8.10 2.32
C ARG A 229 -0.61 9.11 1.30
N ALA A 230 0.09 9.31 0.19
CA ALA A 230 -0.33 10.21 -0.87
C ALA A 230 -1.62 9.77 -1.58
N SER A 231 -1.96 8.49 -1.53
CA SER A 231 -3.21 7.96 -2.12
C SER A 231 -4.41 8.05 -1.17
N ILE A 232 -4.22 8.24 0.14
CA ILE A 232 -5.33 8.27 1.12
C ILE A 232 -6.27 9.45 0.80
N GLY A 233 -7.52 9.14 0.43
CA GLY A 233 -8.48 10.15 -0.03
C GLY A 233 -8.04 10.89 -1.30
N ASN A 234 -7.09 10.33 -2.04
CA ASN A 234 -6.61 10.82 -3.33
C ASN A 234 -6.26 9.63 -4.25
N PRO A 235 -7.23 8.80 -4.63
CA PRO A 235 -6.96 7.67 -5.52
C PRO A 235 -6.42 8.12 -6.89
N TRP A 236 -6.71 9.33 -7.32
CA TRP A 236 -6.24 9.92 -8.58
C TRP A 236 -4.73 10.10 -8.64
N PHE A 237 -4.00 9.98 -7.54
CA PHE A 237 -2.54 10.14 -7.51
C PHE A 237 -1.85 9.22 -8.53
N PHE A 238 -2.35 8.02 -8.74
CA PHE A 238 -1.82 7.10 -9.76
C PHE A 238 -1.99 7.65 -11.18
N LYS A 239 -3.18 8.19 -11.49
CA LYS A 239 -3.47 8.83 -12.78
C LYS A 239 -2.63 10.10 -12.97
N GLN A 240 -2.46 10.90 -11.90
CA GLN A 240 -1.63 12.11 -11.92
C GLN A 240 -0.17 11.79 -12.26
N VAL A 241 0.43 10.79 -11.61
CA VAL A 241 1.80 10.35 -11.91
C VAL A 241 1.93 9.85 -13.34
N LYS A 242 1.01 9.01 -13.81
CA LYS A 242 1.05 8.49 -15.19
C LYS A 242 0.87 9.57 -16.24
N HIS A 243 0.00 10.54 -15.98
CA HIS A 243 -0.18 11.71 -16.86
C HIS A 243 1.11 12.52 -16.95
N PHE A 244 1.72 12.82 -15.80
CA PHE A 244 2.98 13.58 -15.73
C PHE A 244 4.12 12.84 -16.44
N PHE A 245 4.22 11.53 -16.29
CA PHE A 245 5.23 10.73 -17.01
C PHE A 245 5.06 10.79 -18.53
N LYS A 246 3.82 10.88 -19.01
CA LYS A 246 3.51 10.92 -20.43
C LYS A 246 3.69 12.31 -21.04
N THR A 247 3.38 13.37 -20.30
CA THR A 247 3.24 14.72 -20.85
C THR A 247 4.25 15.72 -20.31
N GLY A 248 4.89 15.45 -19.17
CA GLY A 248 5.68 16.42 -18.42
C GLY A 248 4.84 17.50 -17.72
N GLN A 249 3.52 17.40 -17.75
CA GLN A 249 2.59 18.38 -17.18
C GLN A 249 1.72 17.76 -16.10
N HIS A 250 1.31 18.55 -15.12
CA HIS A 250 0.34 18.11 -14.14
C HIS A 250 -1.03 17.87 -14.78
N LEU A 251 -1.73 16.87 -14.26
CA LEU A 251 -3.13 16.67 -14.59
C LEU A 251 -3.95 17.87 -14.05
N SER A 252 -4.93 18.33 -14.81
CA SER A 252 -5.88 19.32 -14.33
C SER A 252 -6.49 18.90 -12.99
N PRO A 253 -6.79 19.85 -12.09
CA PRO A 253 -7.38 19.55 -10.80
C PRO A 253 -8.65 18.70 -10.92
N ILE A 254 -8.84 17.76 -10.03
CA ILE A 254 -10.04 16.92 -9.98
C ILE A 254 -11.23 17.76 -9.55
N SER A 255 -12.32 17.74 -10.32
CA SER A 255 -13.51 18.55 -10.03
C SER A 255 -14.14 18.18 -8.68
N LEU A 256 -14.95 19.08 -8.14
CA LEU A 256 -15.66 18.83 -6.89
C LEU A 256 -16.63 17.67 -7.02
N GLU A 257 -17.35 17.58 -8.14
CA GLU A 257 -18.29 16.52 -8.44
C GLU A 257 -17.61 15.16 -8.46
N GLU A 258 -16.45 15.06 -9.12
CA GLU A 258 -15.66 13.84 -9.19
C GLU A 258 -15.14 13.41 -7.80
N ARG A 259 -14.77 14.40 -6.95
CA ARG A 259 -14.33 14.12 -5.56
C ARG A 259 -15.48 13.63 -4.69
N VAL A 260 -16.65 14.25 -4.79
CA VAL A 260 -17.85 13.84 -4.05
C VAL A 260 -18.32 12.47 -4.52
N ASP A 261 -18.36 12.20 -5.83
CA ASP A 261 -18.74 10.89 -6.37
C ASP A 261 -17.81 9.79 -5.82
N ALA A 262 -16.51 10.02 -5.88
CA ALA A 262 -15.54 9.04 -5.36
C ALA A 262 -15.69 8.82 -3.85
N ALA A 263 -15.91 9.87 -3.06
CA ALA A 263 -16.13 9.75 -1.62
C ALA A 263 -17.42 9.00 -1.29
N ARG A 264 -18.49 9.26 -2.05
CA ARG A 264 -19.80 8.59 -1.94
C ARG A 264 -19.70 7.11 -2.28
N ARG A 265 -19.07 6.78 -3.42
CA ARG A 265 -18.84 5.40 -3.85
C ARG A 265 -17.97 4.64 -2.85
N HIS A 266 -16.93 5.29 -2.34
CA HIS A 266 -16.05 4.70 -1.33
C HIS A 266 -16.83 4.34 -0.06
N LEU A 267 -17.61 5.28 0.48
CA LEU A 267 -18.43 5.06 1.66
C LEU A 267 -19.44 3.93 1.43
N GLN A 268 -20.17 3.96 0.31
CA GLN A 268 -21.17 2.92 0.01
C GLN A 268 -20.52 1.53 -0.07
N MET A 269 -19.44 1.38 -0.84
CA MET A 269 -18.72 0.11 -0.94
C MET A 269 -18.16 -0.37 0.41
N ALA A 270 -17.70 0.56 1.25
CA ALA A 270 -17.22 0.22 2.60
C ALA A 270 -18.36 -0.28 3.51
N ILE A 271 -19.54 0.33 3.41
CA ILE A 271 -20.75 -0.11 4.13
C ILE A 271 -21.16 -1.51 3.66
N ASP A 272 -21.20 -1.72 2.35
CA ASP A 272 -21.60 -3.01 1.75
C ASP A 272 -20.64 -4.14 2.16
N TRP A 273 -19.35 -3.85 2.31
CA TRP A 273 -18.34 -4.85 2.63
C TRP A 273 -18.22 -5.16 4.13
N LYS A 274 -18.27 -4.15 5.01
CA LYS A 274 -17.97 -4.32 6.45
C LYS A 274 -19.09 -3.84 7.40
N GLY A 275 -20.24 -3.47 6.83
CA GLY A 275 -21.38 -2.93 7.56
C GLY A 275 -21.24 -1.42 7.86
N GLU A 276 -22.37 -0.77 8.13
CA GLU A 276 -22.47 0.68 8.25
C GLU A 276 -21.50 1.26 9.29
N LYS A 277 -21.54 0.74 10.50
CA LYS A 277 -20.73 1.26 11.61
C LYS A 277 -19.23 1.33 11.31
N LEU A 278 -18.65 0.23 10.80
CA LEU A 278 -17.23 0.19 10.46
C LEU A 278 -16.95 0.93 9.14
N GLY A 279 -17.84 0.83 8.16
CA GLY A 279 -17.74 1.56 6.89
C GLY A 279 -17.64 3.06 7.11
N VAL A 280 -18.57 3.64 7.89
CA VAL A 280 -18.53 5.06 8.24
C VAL A 280 -17.27 5.42 9.02
N PHE A 281 -16.94 4.65 10.06
CA PHE A 281 -15.80 4.96 10.94
C PHE A 281 -14.45 4.94 10.20
N GLU A 282 -14.19 3.93 9.38
CA GLU A 282 -12.89 3.79 8.71
C GLU A 282 -12.73 4.71 7.51
N THR A 283 -13.82 5.05 6.79
CA THR A 283 -13.77 5.98 5.66
C THR A 283 -13.47 7.43 6.08
N ARG A 284 -13.72 7.81 7.34
CA ARG A 284 -13.43 9.17 7.88
C ARG A 284 -11.99 9.64 7.60
N ARG A 285 -11.01 8.75 7.60
CA ARG A 285 -9.60 9.08 7.37
C ARG A 285 -9.31 9.60 5.96
N HIS A 286 -10.21 9.34 5.02
CA HIS A 286 -10.07 9.76 3.63
C HIS A 286 -10.65 11.15 3.36
N TYR A 287 -11.66 11.59 4.10
CA TYR A 287 -12.42 12.82 3.79
C TYR A 287 -11.56 14.08 3.80
N THR A 288 -10.56 14.16 4.70
CA THR A 288 -9.66 15.31 4.75
C THR A 288 -8.94 15.54 3.42
N ASN A 289 -8.56 14.46 2.74
CA ASN A 289 -7.84 14.57 1.47
C ASN A 289 -8.77 14.61 0.26
N TYR A 290 -9.91 13.91 0.28
CA TYR A 290 -10.93 14.06 -0.77
C TYR A 290 -11.33 15.52 -0.98
N PHE A 291 -11.45 16.27 0.11
CA PHE A 291 -11.90 17.67 0.11
C PHE A 291 -10.79 18.68 0.44
N LYS A 292 -9.54 18.29 0.27
CA LYS A 292 -8.40 19.18 0.51
C LYS A 292 -8.44 20.37 -0.43
N GLY A 293 -8.18 21.57 0.12
CA GLY A 293 -8.05 22.83 -0.63
C GLY A 293 -9.35 23.63 -0.76
N ILE A 294 -10.51 23.09 -0.38
CA ILE A 294 -11.77 23.83 -0.42
C ILE A 294 -11.80 24.87 0.72
N PRO A 295 -12.00 26.17 0.43
CA PRO A 295 -12.07 27.21 1.46
C PRO A 295 -13.32 27.02 2.32
N HIS A 296 -13.25 27.43 3.59
CA HIS A 296 -14.38 27.37 4.54
C HIS A 296 -14.99 25.99 4.77
N PHE A 297 -14.26 24.91 4.49
CA PHE A 297 -14.74 23.53 4.52
C PHE A 297 -14.74 22.89 5.93
N LYS A 298 -14.31 23.61 6.97
CA LYS A 298 -14.08 23.06 8.31
C LYS A 298 -15.33 22.38 8.89
N ASP A 299 -16.49 23.00 8.78
CA ASP A 299 -17.72 22.50 9.40
C ASP A 299 -18.24 21.24 8.69
N TYR A 300 -18.21 21.21 7.37
CA TYR A 300 -18.53 20.00 6.58
C TYR A 300 -17.59 18.83 6.92
N ARG A 301 -16.29 19.10 6.97
CA ARG A 301 -15.33 18.07 7.38
C ARG A 301 -15.59 17.56 8.80
N THR A 302 -15.87 18.45 9.75
CA THR A 302 -16.19 18.06 11.13
C THR A 302 -17.39 17.15 11.15
N ARG A 303 -18.48 17.47 10.48
CA ARG A 303 -19.67 16.62 10.38
C ARG A 303 -19.35 15.26 9.81
N MET A 304 -18.64 15.18 8.67
CA MET A 304 -18.25 13.92 8.04
C MET A 304 -17.39 13.01 8.93
N VAL A 305 -16.48 13.57 9.75
CA VAL A 305 -15.59 12.78 10.59
C VAL A 305 -16.12 12.48 11.99
N THR A 306 -17.23 13.11 12.38
CA THR A 306 -17.84 12.87 13.70
C THR A 306 -19.20 12.17 13.63
N SER A 307 -19.88 12.18 12.47
CA SER A 307 -21.17 11.45 12.35
C SER A 307 -20.95 9.93 12.41
N ASP A 308 -21.81 9.23 13.12
CA ASP A 308 -21.83 7.77 13.20
C ASP A 308 -22.83 7.14 12.22
N GLU A 309 -23.67 7.97 11.59
CA GLU A 309 -24.72 7.55 10.66
C GLU A 309 -24.32 7.85 9.20
N ALA A 310 -24.46 6.86 8.32
CA ALA A 310 -24.15 7.04 6.91
C ALA A 310 -25.04 8.10 6.25
N ALA A 311 -26.32 8.16 6.62
CA ALA A 311 -27.27 9.13 6.09
C ALA A 311 -26.81 10.58 6.25
N ASP A 312 -26.25 10.92 7.43
CA ASP A 312 -25.72 12.26 7.70
C ASP A 312 -24.50 12.59 6.84
N VAL A 313 -23.64 11.60 6.60
CA VAL A 313 -22.47 11.79 5.75
C VAL A 313 -22.89 11.97 4.30
N PHE A 314 -23.85 11.18 3.80
CA PHE A 314 -24.38 11.37 2.45
C PHE A 314 -25.09 12.71 2.27
N ALA A 315 -25.90 13.13 3.24
CA ALA A 315 -26.54 14.46 3.21
C ALA A 315 -25.47 15.58 3.19
N THR A 316 -24.38 15.40 3.95
CA THR A 316 -23.27 16.36 3.92
C THR A 316 -22.60 16.42 2.54
N PHE A 317 -22.48 15.32 1.80
CA PHE A 317 -21.98 15.34 0.43
C PHE A 317 -22.91 16.10 -0.53
N ASP A 318 -24.23 15.97 -0.37
CA ASP A 318 -25.21 16.72 -1.18
C ASP A 318 -25.09 18.22 -0.92
N GLU A 319 -25.05 18.63 0.36
CA GLU A 319 -24.85 20.04 0.73
C GLU A 319 -23.51 20.61 0.19
N VAL A 320 -22.45 19.80 0.14
CA VAL A 320 -21.16 20.24 -0.44
C VAL A 320 -21.32 20.55 -1.93
N LEU A 321 -22.03 19.71 -2.69
CA LEU A 321 -22.30 19.98 -4.11
C LEU A 321 -23.13 21.24 -4.31
N GLU A 322 -24.15 21.46 -3.48
CA GLU A 322 -25.00 22.65 -3.56
C GLU A 322 -24.26 23.94 -3.22
N ASN A 323 -23.49 23.93 -2.11
CA ASN A 323 -22.90 25.16 -1.57
C ASN A 323 -21.53 25.52 -2.19
N PHE A 324 -20.91 24.61 -2.91
CA PHE A 324 -19.62 24.81 -3.57
C PHE A 324 -19.68 24.54 -5.09
N SER A 325 -20.87 24.59 -5.70
CA SER A 325 -21.07 24.37 -7.14
C SER A 325 -20.18 25.23 -8.03
N ASP A 326 -19.93 26.48 -7.60
CA ASP A 326 -19.09 27.44 -8.33
C ASP A 326 -17.60 27.36 -7.96
N TYR A 327 -17.24 26.41 -7.09
CA TYR A 327 -15.86 26.26 -6.65
C TYR A 327 -14.99 25.63 -7.73
N GLN A 328 -14.13 26.44 -8.31
CA GLN A 328 -13.04 25.96 -9.16
C GLN A 328 -11.85 25.63 -8.28
N VAL A 329 -11.40 24.38 -8.38
CA VAL A 329 -10.19 23.95 -7.67
C VAL A 329 -9.02 24.77 -8.21
N ALA A 330 -8.38 25.59 -7.35
CA ALA A 330 -7.19 26.35 -7.74
C ALA A 330 -6.08 25.40 -8.22
N GLU A 331 -5.40 25.83 -9.28
CA GLU A 331 -4.25 25.12 -9.85
C GLU A 331 -3.10 24.93 -8.85
#